data_18f0d6e7088d2551bfcee17c0dddc4ca
#
_entry.id   18f0d6e7088d2551bfcee17c0dddc4ca
#
_cell.length_a   1.000
_cell.length_b   1.000
_cell.length_c   1.000
_cell.angle_alpha   90.00
_cell.angle_beta   90.00
_cell.angle_gamma   90.00
#
_symmetry.space_group_name_H-M   'P 1'
#
loop_
_entity.id
_entity.type
_entity.pdbx_description
1 polymer ?
#
loop_
_entity_poly.entity_id
_entity_poly.type
_entity_poly.pdbx_seq_one_letter_code
_entity_poly.pdbx_strand_id
1 'polypeptide(L)'
;MPGKLNRRELVKAATGASLVAATMGKPIATSAAQDSSSAPNEPGVDMSHECTVADPEHYHLEFENEYVRVIRCRIPGRDKVKMHNHPFGSVIIFMTDQNLHQTLENGTTEEAHNKAGHVLWGNGSQSQHMGVNVTDQLYEYIRVDIKAALPKRA
;
A
#
# COMPACT_ATOMS: atom_id res chain seq x y z
N MET A 1 -46.28 32.56 -8.63
CA MET A 1 -44.82 32.41 -8.94
C MET A 1 -44.05 32.45 -7.64
N PRO A 2 -43.50 31.36 -7.14
CA PRO A 2 -42.75 31.41 -5.89
C PRO A 2 -41.29 31.89 -6.14
N GLY A 3 -40.89 32.89 -5.33
CA GLY A 3 -39.59 33.56 -5.43
C GLY A 3 -38.45 32.65 -5.03
N LYS A 4 -37.34 32.75 -5.75
CA LYS A 4 -36.08 32.05 -5.49
C LYS A 4 -35.44 32.58 -4.19
N LEU A 5 -35.29 31.73 -3.20
CA LEU A 5 -34.53 32.04 -1.96
C LEU A 5 -33.03 32.17 -2.29
N ASN A 6 -32.45 33.30 -1.89
CA ASN A 6 -31.08 33.67 -2.12
C ASN A 6 -30.19 33.04 -1.02
N ARG A 7 -29.03 32.47 -1.39
CA ARG A 7 -28.08 31.77 -0.52
C ARG A 7 -27.58 32.56 0.71
N ARG A 8 -27.82 33.84 0.76
CA ARG A 8 -27.41 34.72 1.87
C ARG A 8 -28.35 34.74 3.06
N GLU A 9 -29.57 34.22 2.93
CA GLU A 9 -30.56 34.23 4.01
C GLU A 9 -30.55 32.97 4.88
N LEU A 10 -29.81 31.92 4.46
CA LEU A 10 -29.73 30.65 5.18
C LEU A 10 -28.73 30.66 6.37
N VAL A 11 -27.98 31.74 6.59
CA VAL A 11 -26.89 31.80 7.59
C VAL A 11 -27.33 32.51 8.89
N LYS A 12 -28.57 33.03 8.98
CA LYS A 12 -29.00 33.85 10.14
C LYS A 12 -29.94 33.15 11.14
N ALA A 13 -30.13 31.85 11.04
CA ALA A 13 -31.05 31.14 11.96
C ALA A 13 -30.39 29.96 12.70
N ALA A 14 -29.23 30.17 13.31
CA ALA A 14 -28.62 29.19 14.21
C ALA A 14 -27.85 29.85 15.36
N THR A 15 -28.53 30.66 16.16
CA THR A 15 -28.04 31.01 17.50
C THR A 15 -29.06 30.49 18.51
N GLY A 16 -28.92 29.20 18.81
CA GLY A 16 -29.58 28.53 19.92
C GLY A 16 -28.53 27.80 20.71
N ALA A 17 -28.15 28.36 21.86
CA ALA A 17 -27.23 27.75 22.79
C ALA A 17 -27.85 26.45 23.34
N SER A 18 -27.20 25.31 23.11
CA SER A 18 -27.41 24.10 23.88
C SER A 18 -26.08 23.68 24.49
N LEU A 19 -25.99 23.88 25.80
CA LEU A 19 -24.93 23.28 26.60
C LEU A 19 -25.16 21.78 26.64
N VAL A 20 -24.33 21.02 25.89
CA VAL A 20 -24.25 19.56 26.05
C VAL A 20 -22.97 19.26 26.81
N ALA A 21 -23.13 18.69 27.99
CA ALA A 21 -22.07 18.24 28.87
C ALA A 21 -21.17 17.24 28.09
N ALA A 22 -19.90 17.55 27.96
CA ALA A 22 -18.89 16.66 27.45
C ALA A 22 -18.67 15.52 28.44
N THR A 23 -19.26 14.35 28.20
CA THR A 23 -18.77 13.12 28.79
C THR A 23 -17.45 12.77 28.11
N MET A 24 -16.36 12.90 28.88
CA MET A 24 -15.04 12.41 28.47
C MET A 24 -15.09 10.90 28.28
N GLY A 25 -15.39 10.46 27.09
CA GLY A 25 -15.14 9.09 26.64
C GLY A 25 -13.63 8.90 26.59
N LYS A 26 -13.11 7.97 27.39
CA LYS A 26 -11.73 7.50 27.30
C LYS A 26 -11.47 7.09 25.84
N PRO A 27 -10.31 7.45 25.22
CA PRO A 27 -9.93 6.88 23.94
C PRO A 27 -9.80 5.37 24.15
N ILE A 28 -10.59 4.60 23.45
CA ILE A 28 -10.36 3.16 23.29
C ILE A 28 -9.10 3.07 22.43
N ALA A 29 -7.95 2.93 23.08
CA ALA A 29 -6.75 2.48 22.42
C ALA A 29 -7.00 1.02 22.03
N THR A 30 -7.51 0.80 20.84
CA THR A 30 -7.49 -0.50 20.19
C THR A 30 -6.04 -0.73 19.76
N SER A 31 -5.19 -1.09 20.72
CA SER A 31 -3.94 -1.77 20.43
C SER A 31 -4.36 -3.14 19.87
N ALA A 32 -4.53 -3.23 18.57
CA ALA A 32 -4.41 -4.50 17.90
C ALA A 32 -2.97 -4.95 18.15
N ALA A 33 -2.77 -5.79 19.16
CA ALA A 33 -1.58 -6.58 19.28
C ALA A 33 -1.47 -7.34 17.96
N GLN A 34 -0.53 -6.93 17.10
CA GLN A 34 -0.12 -7.72 15.97
C GLN A 34 0.49 -8.97 16.57
N ASP A 35 -0.29 -10.04 16.54
CA ASP A 35 0.21 -11.38 16.81
C ASP A 35 1.14 -11.70 15.65
N SER A 36 2.44 -11.48 15.87
CA SER A 36 3.51 -11.83 14.94
C SER A 36 3.74 -13.35 14.98
N SER A 37 2.68 -14.11 14.85
CA SER A 37 2.82 -15.50 14.48
C SER A 37 3.21 -15.49 13.00
N SER A 38 4.49 -15.67 12.72
CA SER A 38 5.00 -15.90 11.37
C SER A 38 4.19 -17.05 10.77
N ALA A 39 3.24 -16.69 9.87
CA ALA A 39 2.54 -17.68 9.09
C ALA A 39 3.60 -18.54 8.37
N PRO A 40 3.42 -19.87 8.28
CA PRO A 40 4.42 -20.73 7.67
C PRO A 40 4.69 -20.25 6.25
N ASN A 41 5.96 -20.00 5.92
CA ASN A 41 6.39 -19.75 4.56
C ASN A 41 5.87 -20.89 3.68
N GLU A 42 5.29 -20.55 2.52
CA GLU A 42 4.92 -21.54 1.52
C GLU A 42 6.12 -22.45 1.27
N PRO A 43 5.98 -23.80 1.36
CA PRO A 43 7.10 -24.70 1.15
C PRO A 43 7.72 -24.48 -0.22
N GLY A 44 9.00 -24.10 -0.27
CA GLY A 44 9.76 -23.91 -1.50
C GLY A 44 9.85 -22.48 -2.01
N VAL A 45 9.29 -21.48 -1.31
CA VAL A 45 9.49 -20.06 -1.65
C VAL A 45 10.67 -19.51 -0.84
N ASP A 46 11.70 -19.03 -1.53
CA ASP A 46 12.82 -18.32 -0.89
C ASP A 46 12.42 -16.87 -0.57
N MET A 47 12.37 -16.55 0.72
CA MET A 47 12.01 -15.25 1.24
C MET A 47 13.22 -14.37 1.59
N SER A 48 14.45 -14.85 1.37
CA SER A 48 15.66 -14.14 1.81
C SER A 48 15.85 -12.77 1.13
N HIS A 49 15.34 -12.61 -0.08
CA HIS A 49 15.38 -11.39 -0.87
C HIS A 49 14.00 -10.75 -1.08
N GLU A 50 12.99 -11.23 -0.37
CA GLU A 50 11.64 -10.66 -0.45
C GLU A 50 11.66 -9.19 0.05
N CYS A 51 10.87 -8.33 -0.57
CA CYS A 51 10.94 -6.88 -0.41
C CYS A 51 10.90 -6.39 1.04
N THR A 52 10.07 -6.99 1.91
CA THR A 52 9.98 -6.58 3.34
C THR A 52 11.19 -7.03 4.17
N VAL A 53 11.93 -8.04 3.69
CA VAL A 53 13.19 -8.51 4.31
C VAL A 53 14.39 -7.72 3.80
N ALA A 54 14.46 -7.54 2.47
CA ALA A 54 15.58 -6.87 1.84
C ALA A 54 15.59 -5.35 2.09
N ASP A 55 14.42 -4.73 2.14
CA ASP A 55 14.26 -3.28 2.26
C ASP A 55 13.08 -2.87 3.15
N PRO A 56 13.15 -3.17 4.46
CA PRO A 56 12.06 -2.85 5.40
C PRO A 56 11.81 -1.35 5.60
N GLU A 57 12.72 -0.50 5.11
CA GLU A 57 12.55 0.95 5.15
C GLU A 57 11.46 1.42 4.19
N HIS A 58 11.36 0.79 3.02
CA HIS A 58 10.39 1.17 1.99
C HIS A 58 9.19 0.24 1.92
N TYR A 59 9.32 -1.01 2.38
CA TYR A 59 8.28 -2.04 2.29
C TYR A 59 7.80 -2.47 3.68
N HIS A 60 6.63 -2.00 4.07
CA HIS A 60 6.03 -2.30 5.36
C HIS A 60 4.95 -3.36 5.25
N LEU A 61 5.12 -4.46 6.01
CA LEU A 61 4.07 -5.45 6.17
C LEU A 61 2.95 -4.86 7.04
N GLU A 62 1.80 -4.55 6.43
CA GLU A 62 0.62 -4.00 7.11
C GLU A 62 -0.20 -5.09 7.79
N PHE A 63 -0.30 -6.24 7.11
CA PHE A 63 -1.14 -7.33 7.53
C PHE A 63 -0.72 -8.63 6.87
N GLU A 64 -0.80 -9.75 7.58
CA GLU A 64 -0.55 -11.10 7.06
C GLU A 64 -1.45 -12.13 7.72
N ASN A 65 -1.94 -13.10 6.94
CA ASN A 65 -2.59 -14.30 7.41
C ASN A 65 -2.23 -15.51 6.54
N GLU A 66 -2.94 -16.62 6.65
CA GLU A 66 -2.68 -17.84 5.87
C GLU A 66 -2.91 -17.67 4.35
N TYR A 67 -3.69 -16.66 3.91
CA TYR A 67 -4.09 -16.48 2.52
C TYR A 67 -3.34 -15.35 1.81
N VAL A 68 -3.06 -14.27 2.52
CA VAL A 68 -2.51 -13.05 1.92
C VAL A 68 -1.46 -12.39 2.81
N ARG A 69 -0.58 -11.60 2.16
CA ARG A 69 0.24 -10.56 2.78
C ARG A 69 -0.13 -9.22 2.16
N VAL A 70 -0.35 -8.23 2.97
CA VAL A 70 -0.62 -6.86 2.51
C VAL A 70 0.57 -6.00 2.85
N ILE A 71 1.21 -5.47 1.83
CA ILE A 71 2.45 -4.71 1.93
C ILE A 71 2.20 -3.29 1.40
N ARG A 72 2.59 -2.30 2.17
CA ARG A 72 2.64 -0.91 1.74
C ARG A 72 4.06 -0.57 1.32
N CYS A 73 4.22 -0.14 0.08
CA CYS A 73 5.46 0.42 -0.42
C CYS A 73 5.38 1.95 -0.40
N ARG A 74 6.45 2.59 0.08
CA ARG A 74 6.59 4.06 0.09
C ARG A 74 8.03 4.43 -0.27
N ILE A 75 8.22 5.04 -1.44
CA ILE A 75 9.53 5.48 -1.92
C ILE A 75 9.50 7.01 -2.02
N PRO A 76 10.19 7.73 -1.12
CA PRO A 76 10.30 9.20 -1.21
C PRO A 76 10.80 9.66 -2.58
N GLY A 77 10.58 10.95 -2.87
CA GLY A 77 11.11 11.54 -4.10
C GLY A 77 12.64 11.42 -4.15
N ARG A 78 13.17 11.02 -5.31
CA ARG A 78 14.62 10.82 -5.59
C ARG A 78 15.29 9.68 -4.81
N ASP A 79 14.53 8.92 -4.03
CA ASP A 79 15.05 7.78 -3.29
C ASP A 79 15.05 6.49 -4.12
N LYS A 80 15.78 5.48 -3.65
CA LYS A 80 15.91 4.19 -4.31
C LYS A 80 15.71 3.04 -3.33
N VAL A 81 15.05 1.99 -3.79
CA VAL A 81 14.91 0.75 -3.05
C VAL A 81 16.12 -0.17 -3.27
N LYS A 82 16.42 -1.00 -2.28
CA LYS A 82 17.44 -2.04 -2.39
C LYS A 82 17.02 -3.13 -3.38
N MET A 83 17.98 -3.91 -3.86
CA MET A 83 17.73 -5.08 -4.68
C MET A 83 16.87 -6.08 -3.90
N HIS A 84 15.72 -6.47 -4.47
CA HIS A 84 14.74 -7.35 -3.82
C HIS A 84 13.91 -8.10 -4.88
N ASN A 85 13.13 -9.07 -4.42
CA ASN A 85 12.18 -9.78 -5.27
C ASN A 85 10.75 -9.74 -4.69
N HIS A 86 9.80 -10.24 -5.49
CA HIS A 86 8.40 -10.39 -5.13
C HIS A 86 7.95 -11.82 -5.47
N PRO A 87 8.12 -12.79 -4.59
CA PRO A 87 7.94 -14.20 -4.93
C PRO A 87 6.49 -14.62 -5.18
N PHE A 88 5.52 -13.85 -4.71
CA PHE A 88 4.10 -14.18 -4.83
C PHE A 88 3.42 -13.44 -5.98
N GLY A 89 2.44 -14.09 -6.61
CA GLY A 89 1.47 -13.40 -7.45
C GLY A 89 0.65 -12.41 -6.61
N SER A 90 0.38 -11.22 -7.14
CA SER A 90 -0.18 -10.14 -6.32
C SER A 90 -1.08 -9.19 -7.10
N VAL A 91 -2.05 -8.62 -6.39
CA VAL A 91 -2.78 -7.42 -6.83
C VAL A 91 -2.00 -6.20 -6.35
N ILE A 92 -1.69 -5.29 -7.26
CA ILE A 92 -0.98 -4.03 -6.98
C ILE A 92 -1.92 -2.86 -7.25
N ILE A 93 -2.08 -1.98 -6.25
CA ILE A 93 -2.98 -0.81 -6.28
C ILE A 93 -2.12 0.44 -6.12
N PHE A 94 -2.00 1.25 -7.16
CA PHE A 94 -1.21 2.48 -7.13
C PHE A 94 -1.96 3.59 -6.41
N MET A 95 -1.38 4.08 -5.31
CA MET A 95 -1.94 5.18 -4.52
C MET A 95 -1.50 6.54 -5.06
N THR A 96 -0.32 6.58 -5.68
CA THR A 96 0.24 7.76 -6.36
C THR A 96 0.71 7.38 -7.77
N ASP A 97 1.09 8.37 -8.58
CA ASP A 97 1.71 8.12 -9.88
C ASP A 97 3.06 7.42 -9.69
N GLN A 98 3.32 6.38 -10.47
CA GLN A 98 4.60 5.71 -10.58
C GLN A 98 5.44 6.32 -11.69
N ASN A 99 6.67 6.67 -11.39
CA ASN A 99 7.70 6.99 -12.35
C ASN A 99 9.03 6.48 -11.78
N LEU A 100 9.35 5.23 -12.09
CA LEU A 100 10.56 4.55 -11.63
C LEU A 100 11.50 4.26 -12.78
N HIS A 101 12.80 4.43 -12.53
CA HIS A 101 13.86 3.83 -13.30
C HIS A 101 14.24 2.52 -12.61
N GLN A 102 13.91 1.39 -13.22
CA GLN A 102 14.08 0.07 -12.65
C GLN A 102 15.32 -0.60 -13.22
N THR A 103 16.10 -1.26 -12.37
CA THR A 103 17.27 -2.06 -12.77
C THR A 103 17.04 -3.50 -12.36
N LEU A 104 17.09 -4.41 -13.31
CA LEU A 104 16.94 -5.84 -13.13
C LEU A 104 18.26 -6.47 -12.66
N GLU A 105 18.19 -7.68 -12.10
CA GLU A 105 19.35 -8.44 -11.61
C GLU A 105 20.47 -8.63 -12.66
N ASN A 106 20.09 -8.74 -13.93
CA ASN A 106 21.04 -8.87 -15.04
C ASN A 106 21.66 -7.54 -15.50
N GLY A 107 21.35 -6.42 -14.82
CA GLY A 107 21.81 -5.07 -15.12
C GLY A 107 21.01 -4.32 -16.19
N THR A 108 20.00 -4.96 -16.81
CA THR A 108 19.09 -4.27 -17.72
C THR A 108 18.27 -3.22 -16.98
N THR A 109 18.05 -2.07 -17.63
CA THR A 109 17.24 -0.99 -17.08
C THR A 109 15.97 -0.77 -17.89
N GLU A 110 14.89 -0.40 -17.23
CA GLU A 110 13.59 -0.11 -17.85
C GLU A 110 12.86 1.00 -17.09
N GLU A 111 11.96 1.68 -17.78
CA GLU A 111 11.08 2.70 -17.20
C GLU A 111 9.75 2.06 -16.81
N ALA A 112 9.28 2.35 -15.60
CA ALA A 112 7.98 1.88 -15.12
C ALA A 112 7.06 3.06 -14.82
N HIS A 113 5.92 3.11 -15.50
CA HIS A 113 4.94 4.19 -15.39
C HIS A 113 3.54 3.63 -15.15
N ASN A 114 2.91 4.06 -14.07
CA ASN A 114 1.50 3.79 -13.79
C ASN A 114 0.84 5.02 -13.18
N LYS A 115 -0.48 5.15 -13.33
CA LYS A 115 -1.24 6.24 -12.76
C LYS A 115 -1.85 5.87 -11.41
N ALA A 116 -1.99 6.83 -10.53
CA ALA A 116 -2.76 6.71 -9.30
C ALA A 116 -4.16 6.13 -9.60
N GLY A 117 -4.61 5.17 -8.79
CA GLY A 117 -5.85 4.43 -8.99
C GLY A 117 -5.78 3.27 -9.98
N HIS A 118 -4.67 3.11 -10.73
CA HIS A 118 -4.48 1.92 -11.56
C HIS A 118 -4.33 0.67 -10.68
N VAL A 119 -4.87 -0.45 -11.16
CA VAL A 119 -4.76 -1.76 -10.52
C VAL A 119 -4.25 -2.75 -11.55
N LEU A 120 -3.23 -3.52 -11.19
CA LEU A 120 -2.69 -4.57 -12.07
C LEU A 120 -2.40 -5.85 -11.29
N TRP A 121 -2.24 -6.94 -12.04
CA TRP A 121 -1.72 -8.19 -11.53
C TRP A 121 -0.20 -8.26 -11.75
N GLY A 122 0.56 -8.43 -10.66
CA GLY A 122 1.98 -8.75 -10.69
C GLY A 122 2.20 -10.26 -10.63
N ASN A 123 2.94 -10.80 -11.58
CA ASN A 123 3.36 -12.20 -11.50
C ASN A 123 4.44 -12.34 -10.42
N GLY A 124 4.37 -13.40 -9.63
CA GLY A 124 5.43 -13.74 -8.68
C GLY A 124 6.73 -14.07 -9.40
N SER A 125 7.86 -13.62 -8.86
CA SER A 125 9.19 -13.90 -9.41
C SER A 125 10.24 -13.92 -8.31
N GLN A 126 11.20 -14.82 -8.43
CA GLN A 126 12.43 -14.84 -7.60
C GLN A 126 13.52 -13.94 -8.17
N SER A 127 13.39 -13.46 -9.42
CA SER A 127 14.34 -12.51 -10.00
C SER A 127 14.29 -11.19 -9.26
N GLN A 128 15.46 -10.65 -8.97
CA GLN A 128 15.60 -9.43 -8.20
C GLN A 128 15.62 -8.19 -9.10
N HIS A 129 15.16 -7.09 -8.54
CA HIS A 129 15.24 -5.77 -9.14
C HIS A 129 15.37 -4.70 -8.06
N MET A 130 15.79 -3.51 -8.48
CA MET A 130 15.72 -2.30 -7.69
C MET A 130 15.10 -1.17 -8.50
N GLY A 131 14.59 -0.13 -7.85
CA GLY A 131 13.98 1.03 -8.51
C GLY A 131 14.44 2.34 -7.90
N VAL A 132 14.54 3.37 -8.73
CA VAL A 132 14.78 4.76 -8.32
C VAL A 132 13.53 5.57 -8.66
N ASN A 133 12.96 6.26 -7.67
CA ASN A 133 11.90 7.23 -7.93
C ASN A 133 12.51 8.48 -8.59
N VAL A 134 12.25 8.66 -9.89
CA VAL A 134 12.85 9.75 -10.66
C VAL A 134 12.14 11.10 -10.52
N THR A 135 11.15 11.19 -9.63
CA THR A 135 10.40 12.42 -9.34
C THR A 135 10.75 12.98 -7.95
N ASP A 136 10.24 14.17 -7.62
CA ASP A 136 10.32 14.75 -6.28
C ASP A 136 9.11 14.38 -5.39
N GLN A 137 8.15 13.62 -5.94
CA GLN A 137 6.92 13.23 -5.26
C GLN A 137 7.06 11.84 -4.63
N LEU A 138 6.32 11.60 -3.55
CA LEU A 138 6.20 10.26 -2.96
C LEU A 138 5.58 9.30 -3.99
N TYR A 139 6.22 8.15 -4.20
CA TYR A 139 5.62 7.01 -4.85
C TYR A 139 5.09 6.04 -3.79
N GLU A 140 3.81 5.72 -3.85
CA GLU A 140 3.14 4.84 -2.90
C GLU A 140 2.21 3.86 -3.61
N TYR A 141 2.23 2.59 -3.18
CA TYR A 141 1.28 1.56 -3.60
C TYR A 141 1.00 0.55 -2.49
N ILE A 142 -0.13 -0.13 -2.62
CA ILE A 142 -0.47 -1.32 -1.83
C ILE A 142 -0.27 -2.54 -2.72
N ARG A 143 0.41 -3.54 -2.16
CA ARG A 143 0.58 -4.86 -2.75
C ARG A 143 -0.14 -5.89 -1.88
N VAL A 144 -1.00 -6.70 -2.51
CA VAL A 144 -1.68 -7.82 -1.86
C VAL A 144 -1.13 -9.10 -2.47
N ASP A 145 -0.18 -9.71 -1.80
CA ASP A 145 0.41 -10.99 -2.20
C ASP A 145 -0.56 -12.13 -1.87
N ILE A 146 -0.75 -13.04 -2.80
CA ILE A 146 -1.62 -14.20 -2.65
C ILE A 146 -0.75 -15.41 -2.30
N LYS A 147 -0.87 -15.90 -1.07
CA LYS A 147 -0.07 -17.01 -0.53
C LYS A 147 -0.62 -18.38 -0.92
N ALA A 148 -1.94 -18.52 -1.02
CA ALA A 148 -2.55 -19.78 -1.38
C ALA A 148 -2.15 -20.20 -2.78
N ALA A 149 -1.57 -21.39 -2.92
CA ALA A 149 -1.40 -21.99 -4.23
C ALA A 149 -2.77 -22.06 -4.91
N LEU A 150 -2.93 -21.36 -6.04
CA LEU A 150 -4.13 -21.54 -6.85
C LEU A 150 -4.28 -23.05 -7.13
N PRO A 151 -5.47 -23.64 -6.92
CA PRO A 151 -5.67 -25.04 -7.23
C PRO A 151 -5.23 -25.28 -8.67
N LYS A 152 -4.33 -26.26 -8.87
CA LYS A 152 -3.91 -26.65 -10.21
C LYS A 152 -5.18 -26.92 -11.01
N ARG A 153 -5.38 -26.17 -12.09
CA ARG A 153 -6.45 -26.50 -13.04
C ARG A 153 -6.19 -27.92 -13.51
N ALA A 154 -7.15 -28.81 -13.21
CA ALA A 154 -7.17 -30.18 -13.73
C ALA A 154 -7.31 -30.18 -15.25
#